data_fb110eefe2976a9e919a68c148a31f02
#
_entry.id   fb110eefe2976a9e919a68c148a31f02
#
_cell.length_a   1.000
_cell.length_b   1.000
_cell.length_c   1.000
_cell.angle_alpha   90.00
_cell.angle_beta   90.00
_cell.angle_gamma   90.00
#
_symmetry.space_group_name_H-M   'P 1'
#
loop_
_entity.id
_entity.type
_entity.pdbx_description
1 polymer ?
#
loop_
_entity_poly.entity_id
_entity_poly.type
_entity_poly.pdbx_seq_one_letter_code
_entity_poly.pdbx_strand_id
1 'polypeptide(L)'
;VTAAIGALVGPPFKLSQRWQLGGIGSPKLIISQSSIEIHNLLVLDHNTNSCNIELRPKGIIVRFRSLLETYALIIPYYKLHLYKGKASEYSVYMDQYFVKVYANDSVHQFFRKLRNEKNRNTPPSIEDL
;
A
#
# COMPACT_ATOMS: atom_id res chain seq x y z
N VAL A 1 -0.92 -13.41 -14.05
CA VAL A 1 -0.51 -12.38 -13.11
C VAL A 1 -1.61 -11.32 -12.91
N THR A 2 -2.12 -10.74 -14.00
CA THR A 2 -3.20 -9.75 -13.90
C THR A 2 -4.47 -10.34 -13.30
N ALA A 3 -4.81 -11.59 -13.66
CA ALA A 3 -5.97 -12.27 -13.12
C ALA A 3 -5.83 -12.55 -11.62
N ALA A 4 -4.62 -12.92 -11.17
CA ALA A 4 -4.35 -13.17 -9.75
C ALA A 4 -4.47 -11.88 -8.94
N ILE A 5 -3.99 -10.75 -9.47
CA ILE A 5 -4.12 -9.45 -8.83
C ILE A 5 -5.61 -9.09 -8.69
N GLY A 6 -6.39 -9.25 -9.77
CA GLY A 6 -7.81 -8.98 -9.76
C GLY A 6 -8.58 -9.85 -8.78
N ALA A 7 -8.19 -11.12 -8.63
CA ALA A 7 -8.83 -12.03 -7.69
C ALA A 7 -8.57 -11.63 -6.24
N LEU A 8 -7.38 -11.11 -5.93
CA LEU A 8 -7.00 -10.77 -4.56
C LEU A 8 -7.47 -9.38 -4.11
N VAL A 9 -7.37 -8.38 -4.96
CA VAL A 9 -7.62 -6.98 -4.57
C VAL A 9 -8.69 -6.30 -5.43
N GLY A 10 -9.28 -7.03 -6.34
CA GLY A 10 -10.29 -6.49 -7.27
C GLY A 10 -9.68 -5.88 -8.51
N PRO A 11 -10.52 -5.61 -9.53
CA PRO A 11 -10.07 -4.96 -10.75
C PRO A 11 -9.66 -3.51 -10.50
N PRO A 12 -8.92 -2.87 -11.43
CA PRO A 12 -8.64 -1.45 -11.30
C PRO A 12 -9.93 -0.64 -11.20
N PHE A 13 -9.89 0.45 -10.45
CA PHE A 13 -11.02 1.38 -10.38
C PHE A 13 -11.35 1.94 -11.77
N LYS A 14 -12.63 2.13 -12.05
CA LYS A 14 -13.09 2.80 -13.25
C LYS A 14 -12.72 4.27 -13.20
N LEU A 15 -12.65 4.94 -14.35
CA LEU A 15 -12.27 6.36 -14.41
C LEU A 15 -13.15 7.25 -13.54
N SER A 16 -14.47 6.99 -13.51
CA SER A 16 -15.37 7.76 -12.65
C SER A 16 -15.04 7.59 -11.18
N GLN A 17 -14.68 6.39 -10.77
CA GLN A 17 -14.31 6.09 -9.38
C GLN A 17 -12.97 6.74 -9.01
N ARG A 18 -12.01 6.73 -9.95
CA ARG A 18 -10.72 7.40 -9.75
C ARG A 18 -10.91 8.89 -9.54
N TRP A 19 -11.80 9.49 -10.30
CA TRP A 19 -12.12 10.91 -10.17
C TRP A 19 -12.71 11.21 -8.80
N GLN A 20 -13.68 10.41 -8.33
CA GLN A 20 -14.30 10.57 -7.02
C GLN A 20 -13.30 10.43 -5.88
N LEU A 21 -12.32 9.53 -6.02
CA LEU A 21 -11.29 9.32 -5.02
C LEU A 21 -10.19 10.39 -5.06
N GLY A 22 -10.14 11.21 -6.11
CA GLY A 22 -9.04 12.15 -6.29
C GLY A 22 -7.75 11.46 -6.69
N GLY A 23 -7.87 10.31 -7.39
CA GLY A 23 -6.75 9.48 -7.82
C GLY A 23 -6.60 8.22 -6.96
N ILE A 24 -5.91 7.23 -7.51
CA ILE A 24 -5.75 5.90 -6.88
C ILE A 24 -4.29 5.61 -6.50
N GLY A 25 -3.34 6.39 -6.97
CA GLY A 25 -1.93 6.17 -6.70
C GLY A 25 -1.41 7.05 -5.59
N SER A 26 -0.43 6.54 -4.84
CA SER A 26 0.27 7.34 -3.85
C SER A 26 1.28 8.27 -4.54
N PRO A 27 1.72 9.34 -3.86
CA PRO A 27 2.98 9.96 -4.24
C PRO A 27 4.12 8.97 -4.06
N LYS A 28 5.31 9.31 -4.54
CA LYS A 28 6.51 8.49 -4.31
C LYS A 28 6.74 8.41 -2.80
N LEU A 29 6.78 7.19 -2.28
CA LEU A 29 6.97 6.93 -0.86
C LEU A 29 8.42 6.54 -0.61
N ILE A 30 9.07 7.20 0.32
CA ILE A 30 10.45 6.90 0.70
C ILE A 30 10.44 5.90 1.85
N ILE A 31 11.06 4.74 1.64
CA ILE A 31 11.08 3.65 2.60
C ILE A 31 12.13 3.93 3.67
N SER A 32 11.70 3.95 4.93
CA SER A 32 12.61 4.11 6.07
C SER A 32 13.06 2.75 6.61
N GLN A 33 12.20 1.74 6.53
CA GLN A 33 12.49 0.38 7.00
C GLN A 33 11.58 -0.60 6.30
N SER A 34 12.03 -1.85 6.14
CA SER A 34 11.20 -2.90 5.54
C SER A 34 11.56 -4.26 6.11
N SER A 35 10.69 -5.26 5.87
CA SER A 35 11.00 -6.65 6.19
C SER A 35 12.24 -7.10 5.43
N ILE A 36 12.88 -8.16 5.94
CA ILE A 36 14.19 -8.59 5.43
C ILE A 36 14.13 -8.98 3.96
N GLU A 37 13.06 -9.60 3.52
CA GLU A 37 12.91 -10.03 2.13
C GLU A 37 12.90 -8.84 1.18
N ILE A 38 12.17 -7.79 1.56
CA ILE A 38 12.11 -6.55 0.76
C ILE A 38 13.43 -5.80 0.87
N HIS A 39 13.99 -5.72 2.08
CA HIS A 39 15.27 -5.05 2.31
C HIS A 39 16.37 -5.64 1.45
N ASN A 40 16.45 -6.97 1.35
CA ASN A 40 17.45 -7.65 0.54
C ASN A 40 17.34 -7.30 -0.94
N LEU A 41 16.13 -7.07 -1.44
CA LEU A 41 15.93 -6.61 -2.82
C LEU A 41 16.33 -5.15 -2.99
N LEU A 42 16.02 -4.31 -2.02
CA LEU A 42 16.31 -2.88 -2.10
C LEU A 42 17.80 -2.58 -2.03
N VAL A 43 18.57 -3.34 -1.25
CA VAL A 43 20.02 -3.09 -1.11
C VAL A 43 20.80 -3.46 -2.37
N LEU A 44 20.22 -4.23 -3.29
CA LEU A 44 20.85 -4.52 -4.58
C LEU A 44 20.85 -3.31 -5.50
N ASP A 45 19.97 -2.36 -5.27
CA ASP A 45 19.84 -1.16 -6.09
C ASP A 45 20.40 0.04 -5.30
N HIS A 46 21.33 0.76 -5.89
CA HIS A 46 21.95 1.92 -5.24
C HIS A 46 21.10 3.18 -5.29
N ASN A 47 19.90 3.10 -5.86
CA ASN A 47 18.97 4.22 -5.91
C ASN A 47 18.25 4.41 -4.58
N THR A 48 17.54 5.54 -4.45
CA THR A 48 16.74 5.81 -3.27
C THR A 48 15.70 4.71 -3.07
N ASN A 49 15.62 4.17 -1.87
CA ASN A 49 14.62 3.16 -1.52
C ASN A 49 13.24 3.81 -1.55
N SER A 50 12.41 3.43 -2.51
CA SER A 50 11.09 4.01 -2.67
C SER A 50 10.09 2.99 -3.17
N CYS A 51 8.81 3.30 -2.95
CA CYS A 51 7.72 2.48 -3.44
C CYS A 51 6.53 3.37 -3.81
N ASN A 52 5.54 2.76 -4.46
CA ASN A 52 4.26 3.38 -4.76
C ASN A 52 3.17 2.42 -4.33
N ILE A 53 2.05 2.96 -3.90
CA ILE A 53 0.88 2.17 -3.53
C ILE A 53 -0.27 2.54 -4.45
N GLU A 54 -0.92 1.54 -5.00
CA GLU A 54 -2.13 1.70 -5.81
C GLU A 54 -3.33 1.19 -5.04
N LEU A 55 -4.39 2.00 -4.95
CA LEU A 55 -5.65 1.59 -4.36
C LEU A 55 -6.42 0.70 -5.33
N ARG A 56 -6.99 -0.37 -4.81
CA ARG A 56 -7.90 -1.27 -5.52
C ARG A 56 -9.18 -1.41 -4.71
N PRO A 57 -10.28 -1.88 -5.31
CA PRO A 57 -11.55 -2.02 -4.57
C PRO A 57 -11.47 -2.91 -3.34
N LYS A 58 -10.63 -3.95 -3.36
CA LYS A 58 -10.55 -4.92 -2.27
C LYS A 58 -9.16 -5.02 -1.64
N GLY A 59 -8.29 -4.08 -1.91
CA GLY A 59 -6.94 -4.09 -1.34
C GLY A 59 -6.04 -3.06 -1.96
N ILE A 60 -4.73 -3.27 -1.79
CA ILE A 60 -3.71 -2.38 -2.34
C ILE A 60 -2.62 -3.18 -3.01
N ILE A 61 -1.87 -2.51 -3.87
CA ILE A 61 -0.65 -3.06 -4.47
C ILE A 61 0.49 -2.13 -4.10
N VAL A 62 1.49 -2.67 -3.40
CA VAL A 62 2.72 -1.94 -3.09
C VAL A 62 3.76 -2.35 -4.12
N ARG A 63 4.20 -1.40 -4.94
CA ARG A 63 5.21 -1.67 -5.98
C ARG A 63 6.51 -0.99 -5.63
N PHE A 64 7.59 -1.72 -5.79
CA PHE A 64 8.93 -1.15 -5.67
C PHE A 64 9.82 -1.76 -6.74
N ARG A 65 10.91 -1.06 -7.04
CA ARG A 65 11.81 -1.47 -8.08
C ARG A 65 13.15 -1.85 -7.48
N SER A 66 13.72 -2.95 -7.96
CA SER A 66 15.08 -3.36 -7.63
C SER A 66 15.79 -3.70 -8.92
N LEU A 67 16.87 -2.99 -9.22
CA LEU A 67 17.57 -3.08 -10.49
C LEU A 67 16.60 -2.82 -11.65
N LEU A 68 16.42 -3.76 -12.55
CA LEU A 68 15.53 -3.62 -13.70
C LEU A 68 14.18 -4.29 -13.49
N GLU A 69 13.96 -4.90 -12.32
CA GLU A 69 12.74 -5.63 -12.04
C GLU A 69 11.78 -4.82 -11.16
N THR A 70 10.49 -4.97 -11.44
CA THR A 70 9.44 -4.39 -10.59
C THR A 70 8.82 -5.50 -9.76
N TYR A 71 8.79 -5.30 -8.46
CA TYR A 71 8.19 -6.22 -7.50
C TYR A 71 6.90 -5.63 -6.98
N ALA A 72 5.94 -6.50 -6.67
CA ALA A 72 4.66 -6.07 -6.15
C ALA A 72 4.27 -6.91 -4.94
N LEU A 73 3.88 -6.25 -3.86
CA LEU A 73 3.27 -6.87 -2.70
C LEU A 73 1.78 -6.59 -2.80
N ILE A 74 0.98 -7.65 -2.95
CA ILE A 74 -0.46 -7.54 -3.15
C ILE A 74 -1.14 -7.82 -1.83
N ILE A 75 -1.85 -6.83 -1.28
CA ILE A 75 -2.41 -6.91 0.06
C ILE A 75 -3.91 -6.70 0.03
N PRO A 76 -4.70 -7.79 0.19
CA PRO A 76 -6.14 -7.63 0.40
C PRO A 76 -6.42 -6.85 1.68
N TYR A 77 -7.51 -6.08 1.73
CA TYR A 77 -7.82 -5.29 2.92
C TYR A 77 -7.96 -6.14 4.18
N TYR A 78 -8.46 -7.36 4.06
CA TYR A 78 -8.64 -8.23 5.23
C TYR A 78 -7.30 -8.71 5.84
N LYS A 79 -6.19 -8.58 5.10
CA LYS A 79 -4.84 -8.90 5.59
C LYS A 79 -4.02 -7.66 5.89
N LEU A 80 -4.52 -6.49 5.54
CA LEU A 80 -3.77 -5.25 5.67
C LEU A 80 -3.82 -4.72 7.09
N HIS A 81 -2.65 -4.46 7.65
CA HIS A 81 -2.51 -3.75 8.91
C HIS A 81 -1.77 -2.44 8.66
N LEU A 82 -2.37 -1.34 9.09
CA LEU A 82 -1.82 -0.01 8.96
C LEU A 82 -1.45 0.53 10.33
N TYR A 83 -0.25 1.08 10.44
CA TYR A 83 0.18 1.75 11.68
C TYR A 83 0.71 3.13 11.32
N LYS A 84 0.32 4.11 12.11
CA LYS A 84 0.90 5.43 12.07
C LYS A 84 1.93 5.50 13.19
N GLY A 85 3.21 5.57 12.81
CA GLY A 85 4.28 5.76 13.77
C GLY A 85 4.32 7.20 14.26
N LYS A 86 5.39 7.52 15.00
CA LYS A 86 5.58 8.89 15.47
C LYS A 86 5.50 9.85 14.28
N ALA A 87 4.80 10.93 14.47
CA ALA A 87 4.51 12.08 13.60
C ALA A 87 4.73 11.98 12.07
N SER A 88 5.72 11.26 11.58
CA SER A 88 6.14 11.34 10.19
C SER A 88 6.34 10.00 9.51
N GLU A 89 5.72 8.92 10.00
CA GLU A 89 5.87 7.61 9.43
C GLU A 89 4.56 6.83 9.39
N TYR A 90 4.40 6.03 8.33
CA TYR A 90 3.34 5.03 8.22
C TYR A 90 3.96 3.67 7.95
N SER A 91 3.32 2.61 8.46
CA SER A 91 3.74 1.24 8.21
C SER A 91 2.58 0.45 7.61
N VAL A 92 2.91 -0.37 6.62
CA VAL A 92 1.97 -1.24 5.93
C VAL A 92 2.45 -2.67 6.15
N TYR A 93 1.61 -3.50 6.74
CA TYR A 93 1.95 -4.89 7.06
C TYR A 93 1.00 -5.87 6.38
N MET A 94 1.56 -7.00 5.96
CA MET A 94 0.81 -8.21 5.61
C MET A 94 1.65 -9.41 6.04
N ASP A 95 1.16 -10.17 7.03
CA ASP A 95 1.90 -11.30 7.61
C ASP A 95 3.27 -10.83 8.10
N GLN A 96 4.37 -11.47 7.65
CA GLN A 96 5.72 -11.06 8.02
C GLN A 96 6.29 -9.91 7.17
N TYR A 97 5.57 -9.53 6.10
CA TYR A 97 6.05 -8.49 5.19
C TYR A 97 5.62 -7.12 5.65
N PHE A 98 6.52 -6.17 5.59
CA PHE A 98 6.14 -4.79 5.90
C PHE A 98 7.04 -3.78 5.17
N VAL A 99 6.48 -2.59 5.01
CA VAL A 99 7.19 -1.42 4.51
C VAL A 99 6.80 -0.24 5.40
N LYS A 100 7.80 0.46 5.91
CA LYS A 100 7.63 1.69 6.67
C LYS A 100 8.10 2.85 5.81
N VAL A 101 7.29 3.90 5.71
CA VAL A 101 7.58 5.03 4.83
C VAL A 101 7.48 6.34 5.59
N TYR A 102 8.29 7.32 5.15
CA TYR A 102 8.21 8.68 5.65
C TYR A 102 6.97 9.37 5.12
N ALA A 103 6.41 10.29 5.90
CA ALA A 103 5.19 10.98 5.55
C ALA A 103 5.39 12.49 5.50
N ASN A 104 4.94 13.09 4.41
CA ASN A 104 4.68 14.52 4.30
C ASN A 104 3.17 14.72 4.16
N ASP A 105 2.73 15.95 3.91
CA ASP A 105 1.28 16.25 3.84
C ASP A 105 0.55 15.43 2.78
N SER A 106 1.13 15.27 1.59
CA SER A 106 0.49 14.49 0.53
C SER A 106 0.43 13.00 0.88
N VAL A 107 1.43 12.48 1.59
CA VAL A 107 1.44 11.09 2.05
C VAL A 107 0.37 10.91 3.14
N HIS A 108 0.22 11.86 4.06
CA HIS A 108 -0.85 11.82 5.06
C HIS A 108 -2.23 11.77 4.40
N GLN A 109 -2.44 12.57 3.36
CA GLN A 109 -3.71 12.58 2.62
C GLN A 109 -3.97 11.23 1.96
N PHE A 110 -2.93 10.63 1.36
CA PHE A 110 -3.07 9.33 0.72
C PHE A 110 -3.42 8.23 1.74
N PHE A 111 -2.73 8.20 2.88
CA PHE A 111 -3.01 7.17 3.90
C PHE A 111 -4.37 7.36 4.55
N ARG A 112 -4.87 8.58 4.64
CA ARG A 112 -6.24 8.84 5.08
C ARG A 112 -7.24 8.22 4.10
N LYS A 113 -7.01 8.40 2.81
CA LYS A 113 -7.82 7.81 1.74
C LYS A 113 -7.78 6.28 1.81
N LEU A 114 -6.59 5.72 1.98
CA LEU A 114 -6.38 4.28 2.11
C LEU A 114 -7.15 3.72 3.31
N ARG A 115 -7.06 4.39 4.44
CA ARG A 115 -7.78 3.97 5.66
C ARG A 115 -9.28 3.97 5.43
N ASN A 116 -9.81 4.98 4.76
CA ASN A 116 -11.23 5.05 4.44
C ASN A 116 -11.67 3.89 3.56
N GLU A 117 -10.87 3.54 2.55
CA GLU A 117 -11.17 2.41 1.67
C GLU A 117 -11.12 1.08 2.44
N LYS A 118 -10.11 0.91 3.30
CA LYS A 118 -10.01 -0.28 4.13
C LYS A 118 -11.21 -0.41 5.05
N ASN A 119 -11.60 0.66 5.72
CA ASN A 119 -12.75 0.65 6.64
C ASN A 119 -14.05 0.34 5.93
N ARG A 120 -14.24 0.86 4.72
CA ARG A 120 -15.42 0.59 3.91
C ARG A 120 -15.54 -0.90 3.55
N ASN A 121 -14.42 -1.58 3.39
CA ASN A 121 -14.36 -2.97 2.94
C ASN A 121 -14.14 -3.97 4.09
N THR A 122 -14.07 -3.49 5.33
CA THR A 122 -13.90 -4.36 6.50
C THR A 122 -15.28 -4.62 7.10
N PRO A 123 -15.69 -5.91 7.25
CA PRO A 123 -16.96 -6.20 7.90
C PRO A 123 -16.97 -5.68 9.34
N PRO A 124 -18.12 -5.24 9.88
CA PRO A 124 -18.19 -4.84 11.27
C PRO A 124 -17.87 -6.02 12.17
N SER A 125 -17.16 -5.76 13.27
CA SER A 125 -16.88 -6.79 14.25
C SER A 125 -18.15 -7.13 15.04
N ILE A 126 -18.14 -8.28 15.71
CA ILE A 126 -19.27 -8.67 16.57
C ILE A 126 -19.54 -7.60 17.62
N GLU A 127 -18.49 -6.94 18.09
CA GLU A 127 -18.59 -5.89 19.11
C GLU A 127 -19.29 -4.64 18.59
N ASP A 128 -19.28 -4.41 17.29
CA ASP A 128 -19.92 -3.26 16.66
C ASP A 128 -21.40 -3.51 16.32
N LEU A 129 -21.85 -4.74 16.49
CA LEU A 129 -23.24 -5.11 16.31
C LEU A 129 -24.00 -5.00 17.63
#